data_34b7cd8e9e3b8677183c96434bf12270
#
_entry.id   34b7cd8e9e3b8677183c96434bf12270
#
_cell.length_a   1.000
_cell.length_b   1.000
_cell.length_c   1.000
_cell.angle_alpha   90.00
_cell.angle_beta   90.00
_cell.angle_gamma   90.00
#
_symmetry.space_group_name_H-M   'P 1'
#
loop_
_entity.id
_entity.type
_entity.pdbx_description
1 polymer ?
#
loop_
_entity_poly.entity_id
_entity_poly.type
_entity_poly.pdbx_seq_one_letter_code
_entity_poly.pdbx_strand_id
1 'polypeptide(L)'
;MQCLLCKTTLNKYLYKNGYWLYRCGRCHLAETDLKRDYSAFVKEFYSQGYYEGDPTRSAYADDELDKPLTTKNLQESLSFVAEKKPTGKLLDVGCAFGYVVELALQKGYDAYGFDPSSFAVQKAGALVGKARIKEGTIAEVKYPKASFDVITMFDVFEHLEDPLSDVKKLTSYLKPDGIIIIATGDTQSIAAKVMKRRWTFFIPPQHIFFFNRKNVTTLLTKSGLTPFQWHRVGKWLSLGYVLHLARTTGESFLARFVYDVVRKTILMRFPLYVPMKDNMVILARKSSVRES
;
A
#
# COMPACT_ATOMS: atom_id res chain seq x y z
N MET A 1 9.67 19.18 -12.58
CA MET A 1 8.53 18.66 -11.77
C MET A 1 8.25 19.60 -10.61
N GLN A 2 6.99 19.75 -10.20
CA GLN A 2 6.57 20.54 -9.05
C GLN A 2 5.97 19.63 -7.98
N CYS A 3 6.26 19.89 -6.72
CA CYS A 3 5.71 19.15 -5.59
C CYS A 3 4.17 19.24 -5.56
N LEU A 4 3.52 18.09 -5.51
CA LEU A 4 2.05 17.97 -5.40
C LEU A 4 1.48 18.84 -4.26
N LEU A 5 2.15 18.89 -3.11
CA LEU A 5 1.66 19.55 -1.90
C LEU A 5 2.09 21.00 -1.75
N CYS A 6 3.34 21.33 -2.09
CA CYS A 6 3.96 22.63 -1.83
C CYS A 6 4.05 23.53 -3.05
N LYS A 7 3.81 22.98 -4.27
CA LYS A 7 4.00 23.65 -5.56
C LYS A 7 5.42 24.22 -5.79
N THR A 8 6.40 23.79 -4.99
CA THR A 8 7.81 24.15 -5.15
C THR A 8 8.47 23.18 -6.13
N THR A 9 9.56 23.60 -6.77
CA THR A 9 10.36 22.74 -7.65
C THR A 9 10.93 21.57 -6.88
N LEU A 10 10.88 20.38 -7.48
CA LEU A 10 11.48 19.17 -6.95
C LEU A 10 12.95 19.08 -7.40
N ASN A 11 13.83 18.61 -6.51
CA ASN A 11 15.24 18.40 -6.78
C ASN A 11 15.53 16.92 -7.02
N LYS A 12 16.49 16.59 -7.88
CA LYS A 12 17.00 15.23 -8.04
C LYS A 12 17.46 14.68 -6.69
N TYR A 13 17.01 13.48 -6.35
CA TYR A 13 17.26 12.88 -5.04
C TYR A 13 17.98 11.53 -5.13
N LEU A 14 17.45 10.61 -5.91
CA LEU A 14 17.94 9.23 -5.99
C LEU A 14 17.70 8.67 -7.39
N TYR A 15 18.68 7.90 -7.92
CA TYR A 15 18.50 7.10 -9.13
C TYR A 15 18.48 5.62 -8.76
N LYS A 16 17.42 4.90 -9.15
CA LYS A 16 17.25 3.47 -8.85
C LYS A 16 16.37 2.79 -9.91
N ASN A 17 16.70 1.57 -10.28
CA ASN A 17 15.93 0.74 -11.25
C ASN A 17 15.63 1.46 -12.59
N GLY A 18 16.53 2.33 -13.06
CA GLY A 18 16.33 3.08 -14.31
C GLY A 18 15.51 4.37 -14.19
N TYR A 19 15.06 4.74 -12.98
CA TYR A 19 14.22 5.89 -12.72
C TYR A 19 14.88 6.90 -11.79
N TRP A 20 14.66 8.19 -12.05
CA TRP A 20 14.99 9.26 -11.12
C TRP A 20 13.83 9.47 -10.13
N LEU A 21 14.19 9.56 -8.86
CA LEU A 21 13.33 10.08 -7.80
C LEU A 21 13.69 11.55 -7.57
N TYR A 22 12.67 12.38 -7.47
CA TYR A 22 12.79 13.79 -7.14
C TYR A 22 12.19 14.05 -5.76
N ARG A 23 12.76 14.99 -4.99
CA ARG A 23 12.32 15.28 -3.63
C ARG A 23 12.08 16.77 -3.42
N CYS A 24 11.00 17.10 -2.73
CA CYS A 24 10.69 18.45 -2.29
C CYS A 24 11.62 18.90 -1.16
N GLY A 25 12.29 20.05 -1.32
CA GLY A 25 13.12 20.63 -0.26
C GLY A 25 12.32 21.08 0.98
N ARG A 26 11.02 21.38 0.83
CA ARG A 26 10.15 21.91 1.89
C ARG A 26 9.46 20.84 2.73
N CYS A 27 8.80 19.85 2.10
CA CYS A 27 8.03 18.82 2.81
C CYS A 27 8.66 17.43 2.73
N HIS A 28 9.71 17.27 1.96
CA HIS A 28 10.43 16.02 1.74
C HIS A 28 9.61 14.90 1.09
N LEU A 29 8.43 15.21 0.50
CA LEU A 29 7.74 14.27 -0.38
C LEU A 29 8.69 13.94 -1.54
N ALA A 30 8.90 12.65 -1.79
CA ALA A 30 9.64 12.24 -2.97
C ALA A 30 8.70 11.54 -3.96
N GLU A 31 9.04 11.65 -5.25
CA GLU A 31 8.20 11.20 -6.37
C GLU A 31 9.10 10.59 -7.46
N THR A 32 8.64 9.48 -8.03
CA THR A 32 9.29 8.83 -9.18
C THR A 32 8.89 9.52 -10.48
N ASP A 33 9.86 9.84 -11.33
CA ASP A 33 9.61 10.28 -12.71
C ASP A 33 9.33 9.06 -13.59
N LEU A 34 8.04 8.75 -13.79
CA LEU A 34 7.62 7.56 -14.56
C LEU A 34 7.96 7.64 -16.05
N LYS A 35 8.08 8.85 -16.63
CA LYS A 35 8.38 9.09 -18.06
C LYS A 35 7.40 8.44 -19.04
N ARG A 36 6.23 8.01 -18.58
CA ARG A 36 5.20 7.36 -19.41
C ARG A 36 3.80 7.58 -18.82
N ASP A 37 2.78 7.30 -19.62
CA ASP A 37 1.39 7.33 -19.20
C ASP A 37 1.13 6.36 -18.04
N TYR A 38 0.49 6.84 -16.99
CA TYR A 38 0.21 6.08 -15.78
C TYR A 38 -0.80 4.95 -16.03
N SER A 39 -1.88 5.22 -16.78
CA SER A 39 -2.91 4.23 -17.02
C SER A 39 -2.36 3.04 -17.80
N ALA A 40 -1.52 3.31 -18.83
CA ALA A 40 -0.81 2.27 -19.56
C ALA A 40 0.16 1.50 -18.64
N PHE A 41 0.86 2.21 -17.74
CA PHE A 41 1.74 1.58 -16.75
C PHE A 41 0.97 0.63 -15.83
N VAL A 42 -0.14 1.06 -15.24
CA VAL A 42 -0.93 0.23 -14.31
C VAL A 42 -1.42 -1.05 -14.99
N LYS A 43 -1.98 -0.95 -16.21
CA LYS A 43 -2.48 -2.11 -16.95
C LYS A 43 -1.39 -3.13 -17.27
N GLU A 44 -0.21 -2.65 -17.68
CA GLU A 44 0.93 -3.51 -18.00
C GLU A 44 1.56 -4.10 -16.74
N PHE A 45 1.75 -3.29 -15.69
CA PHE A 45 2.50 -3.68 -14.50
C PHE A 45 1.72 -4.66 -13.62
N TYR A 46 0.44 -4.38 -13.33
CA TYR A 46 -0.42 -5.23 -12.48
C TYR A 46 -1.13 -6.33 -13.28
N SER A 47 -0.48 -6.82 -14.35
CA SER A 47 -0.92 -8.01 -15.09
C SER A 47 -0.72 -9.29 -14.27
N GLN A 48 -1.20 -10.41 -14.79
CA GLN A 48 -1.08 -11.74 -14.15
C GLN A 48 0.37 -12.05 -13.70
N GLY A 49 1.39 -11.72 -14.50
CA GLY A 49 2.79 -11.96 -14.18
C GLY A 49 3.27 -11.25 -12.91
N TYR A 50 2.67 -10.10 -12.53
CA TYR A 50 2.97 -9.43 -11.27
C TYR A 50 2.60 -10.29 -10.05
N TYR A 51 1.49 -11.02 -10.13
CA TYR A 51 0.97 -11.85 -9.04
C TYR A 51 1.51 -13.29 -9.05
N GLU A 52 1.99 -13.78 -10.19
CA GLU A 52 2.50 -15.15 -10.35
C GLU A 52 4.03 -15.28 -10.23
N GLY A 53 4.70 -14.25 -9.73
CA GLY A 53 6.11 -14.35 -9.37
C GLY A 53 7.08 -14.15 -10.53
N ASP A 54 6.77 -13.30 -11.52
CA ASP A 54 7.78 -12.81 -12.47
C ASP A 54 8.96 -12.22 -11.67
N PRO A 55 10.16 -12.84 -11.70
CA PRO A 55 11.29 -12.40 -10.89
C PRO A 55 11.74 -10.97 -11.18
N THR A 56 11.26 -10.37 -12.27
CA THR A 56 11.59 -8.99 -12.66
C THR A 56 10.56 -7.96 -12.16
N ARG A 57 9.36 -8.42 -11.75
CA ARG A 57 8.20 -7.55 -11.43
C ARG A 57 7.52 -7.83 -10.10
N SER A 58 7.77 -8.99 -9.49
CA SER A 58 6.97 -9.51 -8.39
C SER A 58 7.33 -8.89 -7.04
N ALA A 59 6.35 -8.26 -6.40
CA ALA A 59 6.35 -8.06 -4.96
C ALA A 59 5.83 -9.31 -4.21
N TYR A 60 5.16 -10.23 -4.92
CA TYR A 60 4.66 -11.49 -4.40
C TYR A 60 5.62 -12.59 -4.86
N ALA A 61 6.41 -13.13 -3.94
CA ALA A 61 7.32 -14.23 -4.27
C ALA A 61 6.56 -15.56 -4.45
N ASP A 62 5.50 -15.78 -3.65
CA ASP A 62 4.60 -16.93 -3.71
C ASP A 62 3.38 -16.63 -2.83
N ASP A 63 2.22 -16.34 -3.45
CA ASP A 63 1.02 -15.93 -2.70
C ASP A 63 0.51 -17.05 -1.77
N GLU A 64 0.51 -18.29 -2.21
CA GLU A 64 0.04 -19.42 -1.39
C GLU A 64 0.95 -19.66 -0.19
N LEU A 65 2.25 -19.44 -0.36
CA LEU A 65 3.25 -19.64 0.67
C LEU A 65 3.21 -18.53 1.71
N ASP A 66 3.04 -17.29 1.27
CA ASP A 66 3.08 -16.10 2.12
C ASP A 66 1.70 -15.67 2.64
N LYS A 67 0.60 -16.22 2.10
CA LYS A 67 -0.79 -15.89 2.48
C LYS A 67 -1.02 -15.87 4.00
N PRO A 68 -0.57 -16.87 4.82
CA PRO A 68 -0.82 -16.84 6.25
C PRO A 68 -0.17 -15.64 6.94
N LEU A 69 1.04 -15.24 6.53
CA LEU A 69 1.77 -14.12 7.11
C LEU A 69 1.24 -12.79 6.62
N THR A 70 0.88 -12.70 5.33
CA THR A 70 0.19 -11.56 4.75
C THR A 70 -1.14 -11.31 5.48
N THR A 71 -1.96 -12.34 5.65
CA THR A 71 -3.23 -12.28 6.38
C THR A 71 -3.03 -11.81 7.83
N LYS A 72 -2.00 -12.30 8.52
CA LYS A 72 -1.65 -11.88 9.88
C LYS A 72 -1.31 -10.38 9.94
N ASN A 73 -0.51 -9.86 9.01
CA ASN A 73 -0.15 -8.44 8.95
C ASN A 73 -1.39 -7.56 8.66
N LEU A 74 -2.25 -8.00 7.74
CA LEU A 74 -3.49 -7.30 7.40
C LEU A 74 -4.48 -7.32 8.57
N GLN A 75 -4.58 -8.44 9.30
CA GLN A 75 -5.41 -8.57 10.48
C GLN A 75 -4.96 -7.62 11.61
N GLU A 76 -3.64 -7.48 11.84
CA GLU A 76 -3.08 -6.50 12.76
C GLU A 76 -3.48 -5.06 12.36
N SER A 77 -3.30 -4.71 11.09
CA SER A 77 -3.66 -3.38 10.58
C SER A 77 -5.18 -3.12 10.67
N LEU A 78 -6.00 -4.10 10.34
CA LEU A 78 -7.45 -3.99 10.42
C LEU A 78 -7.95 -3.87 11.86
N SER A 79 -7.22 -4.44 12.85
CA SER A 79 -7.59 -4.34 14.26
C SER A 79 -7.62 -2.91 14.77
N PHE A 80 -6.72 -2.03 14.30
CA PHE A 80 -6.68 -0.63 14.72
C PHE A 80 -7.97 0.14 14.35
N VAL A 81 -8.60 -0.19 13.22
CA VAL A 81 -9.88 0.45 12.87
C VAL A 81 -11.04 -0.27 13.52
N ALA A 82 -10.98 -1.59 13.70
CA ALA A 82 -12.04 -2.36 14.34
C ALA A 82 -12.27 -1.95 15.80
N GLU A 83 -11.23 -1.51 16.51
CA GLU A 83 -11.34 -0.92 17.85
C GLU A 83 -12.18 0.37 17.88
N LYS A 84 -12.22 1.13 16.78
CA LYS A 84 -12.93 2.42 16.68
C LYS A 84 -14.29 2.30 16.01
N LYS A 85 -14.41 1.39 15.06
CA LYS A 85 -15.60 1.14 14.23
C LYS A 85 -15.72 -0.38 14.04
N PRO A 86 -16.28 -1.13 15.01
CA PRO A 86 -16.27 -2.59 15.00
C PRO A 86 -17.16 -3.22 13.93
N THR A 87 -18.10 -2.46 13.38
CA THR A 87 -19.07 -2.93 12.36
C THR A 87 -19.35 -1.81 11.35
N GLY A 88 -20.09 -2.14 10.32
CA GLY A 88 -20.54 -1.20 9.29
C GLY A 88 -20.16 -1.63 7.89
N LYS A 89 -20.25 -0.70 6.94
CA LYS A 89 -19.90 -0.95 5.54
C LYS A 89 -18.44 -0.57 5.29
N LEU A 90 -17.64 -1.52 4.79
CA LEU A 90 -16.22 -1.35 4.54
C LEU A 90 -15.92 -1.42 3.04
N LEU A 91 -15.02 -0.52 2.58
CA LEU A 91 -14.46 -0.55 1.23
C LEU A 91 -12.95 -0.72 1.31
N ASP A 92 -12.43 -1.77 0.68
CA ASP A 92 -10.99 -1.99 0.50
C ASP A 92 -10.54 -1.50 -0.87
N VAL A 93 -9.61 -0.57 -0.88
CA VAL A 93 -9.04 0.07 -2.08
C VAL A 93 -7.78 -0.68 -2.48
N GLY A 94 -7.70 -1.15 -3.75
CA GLY A 94 -6.62 -2.00 -4.20
C GLY A 94 -6.66 -3.36 -3.48
N CYS A 95 -7.82 -4.01 -3.52
CA CYS A 95 -8.09 -5.20 -2.69
C CYS A 95 -7.32 -6.45 -3.11
N ALA A 96 -6.57 -6.41 -4.20
CA ALA A 96 -5.82 -7.55 -4.74
C ALA A 96 -6.65 -8.84 -4.72
N PHE A 97 -6.20 -9.89 -4.03
CA PHE A 97 -6.92 -11.17 -3.92
C PHE A 97 -8.08 -11.19 -2.90
N GLY A 98 -8.43 -10.03 -2.31
CA GLY A 98 -9.61 -9.89 -1.45
C GLY A 98 -9.39 -10.28 0.01
N TYR A 99 -8.15 -10.45 0.48
CA TYR A 99 -7.89 -10.90 1.86
C TYR A 99 -8.39 -9.94 2.93
N VAL A 100 -8.30 -8.62 2.71
CA VAL A 100 -8.87 -7.63 3.64
C VAL A 100 -10.40 -7.72 3.65
N VAL A 101 -11.02 -7.90 2.47
CA VAL A 101 -12.48 -8.07 2.36
C VAL A 101 -12.92 -9.33 3.09
N GLU A 102 -12.21 -10.47 2.92
CA GLU A 102 -12.47 -11.73 3.62
C GLU A 102 -12.40 -11.54 5.14
N LEU A 103 -11.30 -10.95 5.64
CA LEU A 103 -11.12 -10.67 7.06
C LEU A 103 -12.19 -9.73 7.63
N ALA A 104 -12.61 -8.73 6.87
CA ALA A 104 -13.65 -7.79 7.28
C ALA A 104 -15.01 -8.48 7.36
N LEU A 105 -15.35 -9.35 6.40
CA LEU A 105 -16.56 -10.17 6.44
C LEU A 105 -16.58 -11.09 7.67
N GLN A 106 -15.45 -11.75 7.97
CA GLN A 106 -15.32 -12.59 9.17
C GLN A 106 -15.51 -11.81 10.48
N LYS A 107 -15.19 -10.50 10.47
CA LYS A 107 -15.42 -9.59 11.60
C LYS A 107 -16.81 -8.96 11.65
N GLY A 108 -17.69 -9.30 10.70
CA GLY A 108 -19.07 -8.80 10.66
C GLY A 108 -19.28 -7.47 9.91
N TYR A 109 -18.31 -7.01 9.15
CA TYR A 109 -18.51 -5.88 8.23
C TYR A 109 -19.28 -6.31 6.98
N ASP A 110 -20.07 -5.41 6.39
CA ASP A 110 -20.53 -5.54 5.00
C ASP A 110 -19.42 -5.01 4.08
N ALA A 111 -18.49 -5.89 3.69
CA ALA A 111 -17.25 -5.51 3.05
C ALA A 111 -17.29 -5.67 1.52
N TYR A 112 -16.67 -4.71 0.85
CA TYR A 112 -16.51 -4.59 -0.60
C TYR A 112 -15.08 -4.22 -0.93
N GLY A 113 -14.65 -4.49 -2.17
CA GLY A 113 -13.33 -4.08 -2.64
C GLY A 113 -13.33 -3.73 -4.11
N PHE A 114 -12.25 -3.13 -4.57
CA PHE A 114 -11.95 -2.97 -5.99
C PHE A 114 -10.44 -2.98 -6.24
N ASP A 115 -10.06 -3.41 -7.45
CA ASP A 115 -8.68 -3.47 -7.90
C ASP A 115 -8.59 -3.21 -9.40
N PRO A 116 -7.55 -2.57 -9.94
CA PRO A 116 -7.39 -2.36 -11.38
C PRO A 116 -7.02 -3.64 -12.15
N SER A 117 -6.58 -4.70 -11.48
CA SER A 117 -6.18 -5.96 -12.09
C SER A 117 -7.36 -6.91 -12.25
N SER A 118 -7.75 -7.22 -13.48
CA SER A 118 -8.79 -8.21 -13.77
C SER A 118 -8.46 -9.60 -13.21
N PHE A 119 -7.18 -9.98 -13.22
CA PHE A 119 -6.71 -11.24 -12.62
C PHE A 119 -6.95 -11.28 -11.11
N ALA A 120 -6.57 -10.20 -10.39
CA ALA A 120 -6.78 -10.09 -8.96
C ALA A 120 -8.29 -10.08 -8.61
N VAL A 121 -9.08 -9.31 -9.37
CA VAL A 121 -10.55 -9.24 -9.22
C VAL A 121 -11.22 -10.61 -9.40
N GLN A 122 -10.77 -11.40 -10.37
CA GLN A 122 -11.28 -12.76 -10.55
C GLN A 122 -11.01 -13.64 -9.33
N LYS A 123 -9.79 -13.60 -8.80
CA LYS A 123 -9.40 -14.36 -7.59
C LYS A 123 -10.17 -13.89 -6.35
N ALA A 124 -10.25 -12.58 -6.15
CA ALA A 124 -11.02 -11.99 -5.05
C ALA A 124 -12.51 -12.35 -5.14
N GLY A 125 -13.11 -12.26 -6.34
CA GLY A 125 -14.50 -12.64 -6.58
C GLY A 125 -14.78 -14.12 -6.30
N ALA A 126 -13.83 -15.01 -6.56
CA ALA A 126 -13.93 -16.42 -6.19
C ALA A 126 -13.88 -16.62 -4.66
N LEU A 127 -13.10 -15.80 -3.95
CA LEU A 127 -12.93 -15.89 -2.49
C LEU A 127 -14.11 -15.33 -1.71
N VAL A 128 -14.60 -14.11 -2.07
CA VAL A 128 -15.58 -13.36 -1.25
C VAL A 128 -16.93 -13.12 -1.96
N GLY A 129 -17.09 -13.61 -3.18
CA GLY A 129 -18.27 -13.39 -4.01
C GLY A 129 -18.13 -12.22 -4.99
N LYS A 130 -18.43 -12.48 -6.27
CA LYS A 130 -18.25 -11.53 -7.38
C LYS A 130 -18.97 -10.19 -7.18
N ALA A 131 -20.14 -10.20 -6.52
CA ALA A 131 -20.94 -8.99 -6.28
C ALA A 131 -20.25 -7.99 -5.33
N ARG A 132 -19.24 -8.42 -4.58
CA ARG A 132 -18.51 -7.60 -3.61
C ARG A 132 -17.27 -6.92 -4.20
N ILE A 133 -16.81 -7.38 -5.35
CA ILE A 133 -15.55 -6.90 -5.95
C ILE A 133 -15.85 -6.22 -7.29
N LYS A 134 -15.21 -5.07 -7.51
CA LYS A 134 -15.25 -4.34 -8.80
C LYS A 134 -13.86 -4.27 -9.41
N GLU A 135 -13.81 -4.30 -10.73
CA GLU A 135 -12.60 -3.96 -11.49
C GLU A 135 -12.56 -2.46 -11.74
N GLY A 136 -11.38 -1.85 -11.58
CA GLY A 136 -11.12 -0.46 -11.93
C GLY A 136 -10.21 0.26 -10.93
N THR A 137 -9.74 1.42 -11.35
CA THR A 137 -8.98 2.38 -10.54
C THR A 137 -9.92 3.23 -9.67
N ILE A 138 -9.35 4.00 -8.73
CA ILE A 138 -10.14 4.99 -7.95
C ILE A 138 -10.87 5.96 -8.87
N ALA A 139 -10.25 6.36 -9.99
CA ALA A 139 -10.87 7.28 -10.95
C ALA A 139 -12.11 6.68 -11.65
N GLU A 140 -12.10 5.37 -11.93
CA GLU A 140 -13.13 4.67 -12.70
C GLU A 140 -14.31 4.19 -11.85
N VAL A 141 -14.03 3.64 -10.65
CA VAL A 141 -15.09 3.08 -9.81
C VAL A 141 -16.03 4.17 -9.28
N LYS A 142 -17.31 3.82 -9.16
CA LYS A 142 -18.36 4.72 -8.65
C LYS A 142 -19.10 4.05 -7.50
N TYR A 143 -19.21 4.76 -6.39
CA TYR A 143 -20.02 4.41 -5.23
C TYR A 143 -20.89 5.62 -4.82
N PRO A 144 -22.01 5.41 -4.15
CA PRO A 144 -22.79 6.51 -3.59
C PRO A 144 -21.96 7.30 -2.56
N LYS A 145 -22.19 8.61 -2.49
CA LYS A 145 -21.57 9.44 -1.44
C LYS A 145 -22.06 8.98 -0.06
N ALA A 146 -21.21 9.16 0.95
CA ALA A 146 -21.52 8.84 2.35
C ALA A 146 -22.07 7.42 2.55
N SER A 147 -21.50 6.41 1.87
CA SER A 147 -21.98 5.02 1.93
C SER A 147 -21.13 4.10 2.79
N PHE A 148 -19.88 4.46 3.09
CA PHE A 148 -18.97 3.60 3.84
C PHE A 148 -18.64 4.15 5.23
N ASP A 149 -18.62 3.25 6.21
CA ASP A 149 -18.18 3.53 7.58
C ASP A 149 -16.66 3.48 7.67
N VAL A 150 -16.04 2.58 6.90
CA VAL A 150 -14.59 2.35 6.87
C VAL A 150 -14.10 2.28 5.42
N ILE A 151 -12.97 2.91 5.13
CA ILE A 151 -12.20 2.70 3.90
C ILE A 151 -10.80 2.25 4.30
N THR A 152 -10.33 1.14 3.72
CA THR A 152 -8.96 0.63 3.91
C THR A 152 -8.13 0.86 2.66
N MET A 153 -6.83 1.17 2.84
CA MET A 153 -5.86 1.35 1.78
C MET A 153 -4.50 0.87 2.29
N PHE A 154 -4.19 -0.41 2.09
CA PHE A 154 -2.98 -1.05 2.59
C PHE A 154 -2.00 -1.33 1.46
N ASP A 155 -0.81 -0.70 1.53
CA ASP A 155 0.24 -0.76 0.51
C ASP A 155 -0.29 -0.39 -0.91
N VAL A 156 -1.10 0.70 -1.00
CA VAL A 156 -1.71 1.24 -2.23
C VAL A 156 -1.40 2.72 -2.40
N PHE A 157 -1.30 3.46 -1.30
CA PHE A 157 -1.21 4.92 -1.30
C PHE A 157 0.00 5.46 -2.04
N GLU A 158 1.13 4.77 -1.98
CA GLU A 158 2.37 5.05 -2.68
C GLU A 158 2.33 4.80 -4.19
N HIS A 159 1.31 4.08 -4.66
CA HIS A 159 1.14 3.71 -6.07
C HIS A 159 0.23 4.68 -6.84
N LEU A 160 -0.48 5.57 -6.15
CA LEU A 160 -1.46 6.47 -6.77
C LEU A 160 -0.77 7.49 -7.70
N GLU A 161 -1.45 7.87 -8.80
CA GLU A 161 -0.99 8.93 -9.72
C GLU A 161 -1.22 10.32 -9.13
N ASP A 162 -2.43 10.59 -8.69
CA ASP A 162 -2.82 11.84 -8.01
C ASP A 162 -3.46 11.53 -6.65
N PRO A 163 -2.62 11.26 -5.63
CA PRO A 163 -3.11 10.89 -4.32
C PRO A 163 -3.99 11.97 -3.66
N LEU A 164 -3.87 13.23 -4.07
CA LEU A 164 -4.73 14.30 -3.54
C LEU A 164 -6.15 14.21 -4.09
N SER A 165 -6.30 14.02 -5.40
CA SER A 165 -7.59 13.84 -6.07
C SER A 165 -8.26 12.55 -5.64
N ASP A 166 -7.50 11.46 -5.62
CA ASP A 166 -7.97 10.13 -5.26
C ASP A 166 -8.51 10.07 -3.83
N VAL A 167 -7.75 10.62 -2.86
CA VAL A 167 -8.20 10.64 -1.46
C VAL A 167 -9.41 11.55 -1.29
N LYS A 168 -9.52 12.69 -2.02
CA LYS A 168 -10.74 13.51 -2.01
C LYS A 168 -11.96 12.73 -2.49
N LYS A 169 -11.81 11.95 -3.57
CA LYS A 169 -12.88 11.08 -4.08
C LYS A 169 -13.29 10.05 -3.04
N LEU A 170 -12.32 9.34 -2.43
CA LEU A 170 -12.58 8.37 -1.35
C LEU A 170 -13.24 9.02 -0.13
N THR A 171 -12.82 10.24 0.26
CA THR A 171 -13.44 11.02 1.33
C THR A 171 -14.93 11.30 1.05
N SER A 172 -15.31 11.48 -0.22
CA SER A 172 -16.72 11.67 -0.57
C SER A 172 -17.57 10.42 -0.34
N TYR A 173 -16.98 9.22 -0.40
CA TYR A 173 -17.64 7.95 -0.12
C TYR A 173 -17.78 7.64 1.37
N LEU A 174 -16.93 8.26 2.24
CA LEU A 174 -17.06 8.13 3.68
C LEU A 174 -18.31 8.81 4.21
N LYS A 175 -19.00 8.15 5.14
CA LYS A 175 -20.03 8.74 6.00
C LYS A 175 -19.43 9.88 6.82
N PRO A 176 -20.23 10.77 7.42
CA PRO A 176 -19.75 11.88 8.25
C PRO A 176 -18.80 11.46 9.39
N ASP A 177 -19.07 10.33 10.03
CA ASP A 177 -18.30 9.72 11.11
C ASP A 177 -17.41 8.56 10.62
N GLY A 178 -17.23 8.42 9.31
CA GLY A 178 -16.44 7.37 8.69
C GLY A 178 -14.94 7.57 8.89
N ILE A 179 -14.22 6.45 8.87
CA ILE A 179 -12.77 6.37 9.09
C ILE A 179 -12.10 5.81 7.84
N ILE A 180 -11.00 6.46 7.40
CA ILE A 180 -10.06 5.87 6.48
C ILE A 180 -8.83 5.41 7.24
N ILE A 181 -8.34 4.19 6.92
CA ILE A 181 -7.07 3.66 7.42
C ILE A 181 -6.14 3.42 6.24
N ILE A 182 -4.93 3.94 6.34
CA ILE A 182 -3.91 3.88 5.29
C ILE A 182 -2.66 3.26 5.89
N ALA A 183 -2.10 2.25 5.22
CA ALA A 183 -0.76 1.75 5.50
C ALA A 183 0.16 2.05 4.32
N THR A 184 1.34 2.64 4.59
CA THR A 184 2.36 2.96 3.59
C THR A 184 3.74 3.12 4.24
N GLY A 185 4.80 3.18 3.45
CA GLY A 185 6.16 3.38 3.95
C GLY A 185 6.42 4.76 4.55
N ASP A 186 7.29 4.82 5.57
CA ASP A 186 7.73 6.07 6.22
C ASP A 186 9.20 6.36 5.91
N THR A 187 9.47 7.34 5.02
CA THR A 187 10.83 7.79 4.67
C THR A 187 11.61 8.37 5.86
N GLN A 188 10.95 8.65 6.99
CA GLN A 188 11.57 9.13 8.22
C GLN A 188 11.74 8.02 9.27
N SER A 189 11.41 6.77 8.95
CA SER A 189 11.72 5.63 9.81
C SER A 189 13.25 5.48 10.02
N ILE A 190 13.64 4.84 11.12
CA ILE A 190 15.05 4.53 11.38
C ILE A 190 15.61 3.64 10.27
N ALA A 191 14.86 2.64 9.84
CA ALA A 191 15.25 1.75 8.76
C ALA A 191 15.53 2.51 7.46
N ALA A 192 14.63 3.41 7.04
CA ALA A 192 14.83 4.23 5.84
C ALA A 192 16.07 5.13 5.94
N LYS A 193 16.33 5.72 7.11
CA LYS A 193 17.51 6.58 7.35
C LYS A 193 18.82 5.80 7.32
N VAL A 194 18.85 4.60 7.90
CA VAL A 194 20.04 3.73 7.95
C VAL A 194 20.32 3.12 6.58
N MET A 195 19.29 2.53 5.94
CA MET A 195 19.43 1.83 4.66
C MET A 195 19.60 2.80 3.47
N LYS A 196 19.12 4.05 3.60
CA LYS A 196 19.22 5.08 2.55
C LYS A 196 18.73 4.52 1.19
N ARG A 197 19.56 4.58 0.14
CA ARG A 197 19.22 4.06 -1.20
C ARG A 197 18.91 2.56 -1.24
N ARG A 198 19.32 1.79 -0.22
CA ARG A 198 19.07 0.36 -0.10
C ARG A 198 17.76 0.04 0.61
N TRP A 199 17.03 1.04 1.09
CA TRP A 199 15.73 0.81 1.71
C TRP A 199 14.81 0.08 0.75
N THR A 200 14.25 -1.02 1.22
CA THR A 200 13.50 -1.98 0.40
C THR A 200 12.21 -1.40 -0.18
N PHE A 201 11.72 -0.31 0.41
CA PHE A 201 10.54 0.42 -0.07
C PHE A 201 10.82 1.31 -1.29
N PHE A 202 12.09 1.68 -1.57
CA PHE A 202 12.46 2.38 -2.81
C PHE A 202 12.49 1.40 -3.97
N ILE A 203 11.33 1.10 -4.56
CA ILE A 203 11.14 0.20 -5.70
C ILE A 203 10.45 0.88 -6.89
N PRO A 204 11.04 1.96 -7.48
CA PRO A 204 10.50 2.50 -8.71
C PRO A 204 10.57 1.46 -9.84
N PRO A 205 9.64 1.45 -10.79
CA PRO A 205 8.53 2.38 -10.95
C PRO A 205 7.27 2.01 -10.17
N GLN A 206 7.28 0.90 -9.40
CA GLN A 206 6.13 0.41 -8.68
C GLN A 206 5.62 1.44 -7.66
N HIS A 207 6.54 1.98 -6.82
CA HIS A 207 6.22 3.07 -5.91
C HIS A 207 6.48 4.41 -6.60
N ILE A 208 5.42 5.22 -6.69
CA ILE A 208 5.46 6.56 -7.31
C ILE A 208 5.78 7.60 -6.25
N PHE A 209 5.11 7.53 -5.10
CA PHE A 209 5.31 8.49 -4.01
C PHE A 209 5.97 7.84 -2.80
N PHE A 210 6.82 8.63 -2.11
CA PHE A 210 7.51 8.22 -0.90
C PHE A 210 7.19 9.22 0.21
N PHE A 211 6.35 8.78 1.13
CA PHE A 211 5.74 9.61 2.14
C PHE A 211 6.52 9.66 3.45
N ASN A 212 6.20 10.66 4.25
CA ASN A 212 6.49 10.76 5.67
C ASN A 212 5.26 11.30 6.41
N ARG A 213 5.27 11.22 7.74
CA ARG A 213 4.14 11.65 8.56
C ARG A 213 3.66 13.07 8.23
N LYS A 214 4.58 14.03 8.05
CA LYS A 214 4.25 15.43 7.78
C LYS A 214 3.50 15.62 6.46
N ASN A 215 4.02 15.02 5.38
CA ASN A 215 3.40 15.21 4.07
C ASN A 215 2.10 14.40 3.92
N VAL A 216 1.98 13.22 4.54
CA VAL A 216 0.69 12.49 4.61
C VAL A 216 -0.34 13.32 5.38
N THR A 217 0.01 13.87 6.56
CA THR A 217 -0.90 14.75 7.32
C THR A 217 -1.40 15.90 6.43
N THR A 218 -0.47 16.58 5.73
CA THR A 218 -0.83 17.68 4.83
C THR A 218 -1.78 17.25 3.71
N LEU A 219 -1.51 16.09 3.09
CA LEU A 219 -2.34 15.55 2.02
C LEU A 219 -3.74 15.21 2.52
N LEU A 220 -3.84 14.48 3.62
CA LEU A 220 -5.13 14.07 4.21
C LEU A 220 -5.96 15.29 4.61
N THR A 221 -5.34 16.29 5.24
CA THR A 221 -6.03 17.54 5.61
C THR A 221 -6.55 18.28 4.38
N LYS A 222 -5.76 18.39 3.31
CA LYS A 222 -6.20 18.99 2.03
C LYS A 222 -7.29 18.18 1.33
N SER A 223 -7.45 16.91 1.69
CA SER A 223 -8.49 16.02 1.17
C SER A 223 -9.76 15.97 2.04
N GLY A 224 -9.85 16.83 3.07
CA GLY A 224 -11.01 16.89 3.98
C GLY A 224 -11.01 15.84 5.07
N LEU A 225 -9.83 15.33 5.44
CA LEU A 225 -9.63 14.32 6.48
C LEU A 225 -8.78 14.89 7.62
N THR A 226 -9.08 14.46 8.84
CA THR A 226 -8.29 14.78 10.05
C THR A 226 -7.64 13.51 10.58
N PRO A 227 -6.31 13.33 10.42
CA PRO A 227 -5.58 12.23 11.03
C PRO A 227 -5.66 12.34 12.56
N PHE A 228 -5.95 11.22 13.23
CA PHE A 228 -6.08 11.21 14.70
C PHE A 228 -5.27 10.11 15.40
N GLN A 229 -4.84 9.07 14.65
CA GLN A 229 -4.08 7.97 15.23
C GLN A 229 -2.99 7.51 14.26
N TRP A 230 -1.82 7.12 14.82
CA TRP A 230 -0.63 6.71 14.07
C TRP A 230 0.01 5.52 14.75
N HIS A 231 0.35 4.52 13.93
CA HIS A 231 1.13 3.36 14.38
C HIS A 231 2.34 3.18 13.47
N ARG A 232 3.36 2.53 13.97
CA ARG A 232 4.46 1.96 13.19
C ARG A 232 4.48 0.47 13.45
N VAL A 233 4.30 -0.30 12.40
CA VAL A 233 4.21 -1.74 12.47
C VAL A 233 5.45 -2.41 11.88
N GLY A 234 5.85 -3.53 12.46
CA GLY A 234 6.74 -4.48 11.82
C GLY A 234 5.94 -5.40 10.91
N LYS A 235 6.61 -6.31 10.23
CA LYS A 235 5.94 -7.29 9.35
C LYS A 235 6.37 -8.71 9.69
N TRP A 236 5.42 -9.62 9.67
CA TRP A 236 5.69 -11.04 9.61
C TRP A 236 6.00 -11.40 8.16
N LEU A 237 7.16 -11.98 7.92
CA LEU A 237 7.64 -12.37 6.59
C LEU A 237 8.14 -13.81 6.65
N SER A 238 8.07 -14.53 5.53
CA SER A 238 8.74 -15.83 5.44
C SER A 238 10.26 -15.64 5.30
N LEU A 239 11.04 -16.61 5.77
CA LEU A 239 12.48 -16.62 5.52
C LEU A 239 12.76 -16.52 4.02
N GLY A 240 11.96 -17.21 3.21
CA GLY A 240 12.04 -17.13 1.75
C GLY A 240 11.94 -15.72 1.21
N TYR A 241 10.95 -14.97 1.67
CA TYR A 241 10.76 -13.59 1.26
C TYR A 241 11.91 -12.67 1.72
N VAL A 242 12.39 -12.84 2.96
CA VAL A 242 13.53 -12.08 3.50
C VAL A 242 14.81 -12.35 2.69
N LEU A 243 15.09 -13.60 2.35
CA LEU A 243 16.24 -13.97 1.52
C LEU A 243 16.07 -13.49 0.08
N HIS A 244 14.86 -13.52 -0.47
CA HIS A 244 14.56 -12.96 -1.78
C HIS A 244 14.84 -11.44 -1.81
N LEU A 245 14.37 -10.69 -0.81
CA LEU A 245 14.68 -9.27 -0.68
C LEU A 245 16.18 -9.01 -0.57
N ALA A 246 16.89 -9.78 0.27
CA ALA A 246 18.33 -9.64 0.43
C ALA A 246 19.09 -9.93 -0.87
N ARG A 247 18.59 -10.86 -1.69
CA ARG A 247 19.16 -11.21 -3.00
C ARG A 247 18.93 -10.11 -4.05
N THR A 248 17.74 -9.50 -4.05
CA THR A 248 17.32 -8.54 -5.09
C THR A 248 17.74 -7.10 -4.77
N THR A 249 17.75 -6.73 -3.49
CA THR A 249 18.11 -5.37 -3.05
C THR A 249 19.56 -5.24 -2.58
N GLY A 250 20.18 -6.36 -2.18
CA GLY A 250 21.58 -6.41 -1.75
C GLY A 250 22.48 -7.06 -2.81
N GLU A 251 23.65 -6.48 -3.05
CA GLU A 251 24.69 -7.08 -3.92
C GLU A 251 25.43 -8.23 -3.19
N SER A 252 24.79 -8.86 -2.18
CA SER A 252 25.44 -9.88 -1.34
C SER A 252 25.47 -11.22 -2.02
N PHE A 253 26.66 -11.68 -2.39
CA PHE A 253 26.90 -13.05 -2.88
C PHE A 253 26.42 -14.11 -1.86
N LEU A 254 26.65 -13.87 -0.56
CA LEU A 254 26.23 -14.78 0.49
C LEU A 254 24.70 -14.96 0.54
N ALA A 255 23.94 -13.86 0.40
CA ALA A 255 22.48 -13.95 0.39
C ALA A 255 21.97 -14.74 -0.82
N ARG A 256 22.60 -14.57 -1.99
CA ARG A 256 22.27 -15.38 -3.18
C ARG A 256 22.57 -16.86 -2.96
N PHE A 257 23.74 -17.19 -2.44
CA PHE A 257 24.14 -18.55 -2.15
C PHE A 257 23.18 -19.22 -1.14
N VAL A 258 22.90 -18.55 -0.01
CA VAL A 258 21.97 -19.07 1.01
C VAL A 258 20.57 -19.28 0.42
N TYR A 259 20.06 -18.32 -0.36
CA TYR A 259 18.78 -18.48 -1.03
C TYR A 259 18.76 -19.72 -1.94
N ASP A 260 19.78 -19.91 -2.76
CA ASP A 260 19.85 -21.04 -3.71
C ASP A 260 19.94 -22.40 -3.00
N VAL A 261 20.58 -22.46 -1.83
CA VAL A 261 20.65 -23.67 -1.00
C VAL A 261 19.30 -24.01 -0.36
N VAL A 262 18.60 -22.99 0.19
CA VAL A 262 17.40 -23.26 1.00
C VAL A 262 16.09 -23.18 0.21
N ARG A 263 16.08 -22.65 -1.02
CA ARG A 263 14.87 -22.36 -1.80
C ARG A 263 13.96 -23.55 -2.06
N LYS A 264 14.48 -24.77 -2.00
CA LYS A 264 13.73 -26.02 -2.19
C LYS A 264 13.38 -26.72 -0.87
N THR A 265 13.67 -26.10 0.27
CA THR A 265 13.43 -26.68 1.59
C THR A 265 12.22 -26.04 2.27
N ILE A 266 11.67 -26.76 3.26
CA ILE A 266 10.58 -26.25 4.12
C ILE A 266 10.99 -24.98 4.91
N LEU A 267 12.30 -24.73 5.07
CA LEU A 267 12.82 -23.57 5.77
C LEU A 267 12.36 -22.24 5.15
N MET A 268 12.07 -22.22 3.85
CA MET A 268 11.52 -21.03 3.17
C MET A 268 10.21 -20.54 3.79
N ARG A 269 9.44 -21.44 4.41
CA ARG A 269 8.16 -21.11 5.07
C ARG A 269 8.31 -20.62 6.50
N PHE A 270 9.53 -20.64 7.04
CA PHE A 270 9.74 -20.27 8.45
C PHE A 270 9.34 -18.81 8.68
N PRO A 271 8.42 -18.54 9.64
CA PRO A 271 7.93 -17.19 9.89
C PRO A 271 8.95 -16.38 10.70
N LEU A 272 9.26 -15.19 10.23
CA LEU A 272 10.14 -14.22 10.90
C LEU A 272 9.36 -12.94 11.17
N TYR A 273 9.45 -12.42 12.40
CA TYR A 273 8.99 -11.07 12.67
C TYR A 273 10.12 -10.08 12.42
N VAL A 274 9.92 -9.16 11.49
CA VAL A 274 10.89 -8.13 11.10
C VAL A 274 10.47 -6.80 11.73
N PRO A 275 11.11 -6.35 12.82
CA PRO A 275 10.70 -5.18 13.59
C PRO A 275 11.24 -3.86 12.99
N MET A 276 11.30 -3.74 11.66
CA MET A 276 11.85 -2.53 11.02
C MET A 276 11.03 -1.28 11.32
N LYS A 277 9.73 -1.43 11.60
CA LYS A 277 8.80 -0.32 11.93
C LYS A 277 8.89 0.83 10.92
N ASP A 278 9.08 0.49 9.67
CA ASP A 278 9.23 1.40 8.54
C ASP A 278 7.92 1.61 7.76
N ASN A 279 6.88 0.84 8.10
CA ASN A 279 5.52 1.09 7.67
C ASN A 279 4.77 1.90 8.73
N MET A 280 4.12 2.97 8.28
CA MET A 280 3.19 3.76 9.10
C MET A 280 1.76 3.39 8.76
N VAL A 281 0.95 3.20 9.80
CA VAL A 281 -0.50 3.02 9.69
C VAL A 281 -1.16 4.26 10.26
N ILE A 282 -2.04 4.89 9.46
CA ILE A 282 -2.67 6.17 9.76
C ILE A 282 -4.18 5.97 9.77
N LEU A 283 -4.84 6.40 10.85
CA LEU A 283 -6.29 6.53 10.90
C LEU A 283 -6.67 8.01 10.80
N ALA A 284 -7.57 8.30 9.87
CA ALA A 284 -8.12 9.64 9.71
C ALA A 284 -9.64 9.57 9.59
N ARG A 285 -10.32 10.57 10.14
CA ARG A 285 -11.78 10.74 10.06
C ARG A 285 -12.11 11.91 9.15
N LYS A 286 -13.31 11.89 8.59
CA LYS A 286 -13.83 13.00 7.82
C LYS A 286 -13.83 14.26 8.70
N SER A 287 -13.26 15.35 8.20
CA SER A 287 -13.26 16.62 8.93
C SER A 287 -14.71 17.09 9.06
N SER A 288 -15.13 17.42 10.28
CA SER A 288 -16.40 18.14 10.46
C SER A 288 -16.29 19.47 9.72
N VAL A 289 -17.17 19.70 8.74
CA VAL A 289 -17.33 21.01 8.15
C VAL A 289 -17.82 21.91 9.29
N ARG A 290 -16.94 22.76 9.81
CA ARG A 290 -17.42 23.95 10.54
C ARG A 290 -18.00 24.83 9.46
N GLU A 291 -19.32 24.84 9.31
CA GLU A 291 -20.00 25.94 8.62
C GLU A 291 -19.58 27.22 9.35
N SER A 292 -18.71 27.99 8.69
CA SER A 292 -18.32 29.32 9.09
C SER A 292 -19.21 30.32 8.40
#